data_f625d89daef2714fe33261f6d9720111
#
_entry.id   f625d89daef2714fe33261f6d9720111
#
_cell.length_a   1.000
_cell.length_b   1.000
_cell.length_c   1.000
_cell.angle_alpha   90.00
_cell.angle_beta   90.00
_cell.angle_gamma   90.00
#
_symmetry.space_group_name_H-M   'P 1'
#
loop_
_entity.id
_entity.type
_entity.pdbx_description
1 polymer ?
#
loop_
_entity_poly.entity_id
_entity_poly.type
_entity_poly.pdbx_seq_one_letter_code
_entity_poly.pdbx_strand_id
1 'polypeptide(L)'
;DLKKSKKERQKQTEINRDREKLRQEATGELRKHDVVRFANPRNSDIEKYLLATEARWQCPYTSKKYGVTDVFGDHPQVDVEHIIPRSRSLDDSYLNKTLAYRSANMEKGNRTPREWLFESDQEQYDRMIGVVSGFDPRFEVGKKLRRFSMELSDPDSLLKEFTERQL
;
A
#
# COMPACT_ATOMS: atom_id res chain seq x y z
N ASP A 1 -20.66 -24.98 6.43
CA ASP A 1 -20.90 -24.87 5.01
C ASP A 1 -21.03 -23.39 4.60
N LEU A 2 -19.90 -22.83 4.20
CA LEU A 2 -19.72 -21.39 3.98
C LEU A 2 -20.10 -20.98 2.55
N LYS A 3 -21.30 -21.30 2.15
CA LYS A 3 -21.82 -20.74 0.88
C LYS A 3 -22.09 -19.26 1.09
N LYS A 4 -21.21 -18.42 0.55
CA LYS A 4 -21.47 -16.98 0.46
C LYS A 4 -22.85 -16.77 -0.15
N SER A 5 -23.64 -15.88 0.43
CA SER A 5 -24.95 -15.52 -0.11
C SER A 5 -24.81 -14.98 -1.55
N LYS A 6 -25.87 -15.03 -2.32
CA LYS A 6 -25.89 -14.46 -3.69
C LYS A 6 -25.47 -13.00 -3.67
N LYS A 7 -25.88 -12.23 -2.65
CA LYS A 7 -25.53 -10.82 -2.47
C LYS A 7 -24.04 -10.63 -2.22
N GLU A 8 -23.42 -11.48 -1.39
CA GLU A 8 -21.98 -11.44 -1.11
C GLU A 8 -21.15 -11.80 -2.35
N ARG A 9 -21.60 -12.79 -3.14
CA ARG A 9 -20.95 -13.16 -4.40
C ARG A 9 -21.00 -12.05 -5.42
N GLN A 10 -22.15 -11.35 -5.53
CA GLN A 10 -22.29 -10.20 -6.42
C GLN A 10 -21.35 -9.07 -6.01
N LYS A 11 -21.26 -8.79 -4.72
CA LYS A 11 -20.38 -7.77 -4.15
C LYS A 11 -18.90 -8.10 -4.44
N GLN A 12 -18.51 -9.37 -4.25
CA GLN A 12 -17.15 -9.82 -4.53
C GLN A 12 -16.82 -9.72 -6.03
N THR A 13 -17.76 -10.02 -6.89
CA THR A 13 -17.60 -9.89 -8.35
C THR A 13 -17.40 -8.43 -8.75
N GLU A 14 -18.14 -7.51 -8.15
CA GLU A 14 -17.97 -6.06 -8.38
C GLU A 14 -16.59 -5.57 -7.93
N ILE A 15 -16.15 -5.98 -6.74
CA ILE A 15 -14.82 -5.65 -6.23
C ILE A 15 -13.73 -6.16 -7.15
N ASN A 16 -13.83 -7.39 -7.60
CA ASN A 16 -12.84 -7.99 -8.51
C ASN A 16 -12.81 -7.27 -9.87
N ARG A 17 -13.96 -6.86 -10.35
CA ARG A 17 -14.09 -6.09 -11.60
C ARG A 17 -13.44 -4.72 -11.49
N ASP A 18 -13.65 -4.03 -10.38
CA ASP A 18 -13.04 -2.72 -10.10
C ASP A 18 -11.52 -2.81 -9.98
N ARG A 19 -11.02 -3.85 -9.30
CA ARG A 19 -9.58 -4.12 -9.20
C ARG A 19 -8.96 -4.40 -10.57
N GLU A 20 -9.60 -5.20 -11.39
CA GLU A 20 -9.12 -5.49 -12.73
C GLU A 20 -9.09 -4.24 -13.62
N LYS A 21 -10.10 -3.40 -13.50
CA LYS A 21 -10.12 -2.10 -14.18
C LYS A 21 -8.96 -1.21 -13.78
N LEU A 22 -8.67 -1.11 -12.48
CA LEU A 22 -7.51 -0.35 -11.98
C LEU A 22 -6.19 -0.91 -12.52
N ARG A 23 -6.05 -2.23 -12.59
CA ARG A 23 -4.85 -2.87 -13.15
C ARG A 23 -4.69 -2.57 -14.63
N GLN A 24 -5.77 -2.59 -15.40
CA GLN A 24 -5.76 -2.25 -16.82
C GLN A 24 -5.39 -0.78 -17.04
N GLU A 25 -5.92 0.13 -16.24
CA GLU A 25 -5.55 1.55 -16.26
C GLU A 25 -4.06 1.73 -15.97
N ALA A 26 -3.54 1.07 -14.94
CA ALA A 26 -2.12 1.10 -14.60
C ALA A 26 -1.24 0.59 -15.73
N THR A 27 -1.61 -0.51 -16.36
CA THR A 27 -0.89 -1.07 -17.51
C THR A 27 -0.86 -0.08 -18.68
N GLY A 28 -1.98 0.56 -18.97
CA GLY A 28 -2.08 1.58 -20.02
C GLY A 28 -1.19 2.78 -19.75
N GLU A 29 -1.17 3.27 -18.53
CA GLU A 29 -0.33 4.42 -18.14
C GLU A 29 1.17 4.08 -18.18
N LEU A 30 1.56 2.89 -17.72
CA LEU A 30 2.94 2.43 -17.84
C LEU A 30 3.41 2.39 -19.29
N ARG A 31 2.58 1.89 -20.20
CA ARG A 31 2.88 1.86 -21.64
C ARG A 31 3.03 3.25 -22.26
N LYS A 32 2.26 4.23 -21.78
CA LYS A 32 2.41 5.63 -22.20
C LYS A 32 3.75 6.21 -21.80
N HIS A 33 4.31 5.78 -20.68
CA HIS A 33 5.61 6.24 -20.22
C HIS A 33 6.76 5.67 -21.04
N ASP A 34 6.74 4.38 -21.28
CA ASP A 34 7.78 3.70 -22.06
C ASP A 34 7.17 2.45 -22.73
N VAL A 35 6.84 2.60 -23.98
CA VAL A 35 6.21 1.55 -24.80
C VAL A 35 7.09 0.31 -24.91
N VAL A 36 8.41 0.48 -24.99
CA VAL A 36 9.35 -0.64 -25.13
C VAL A 36 9.51 -1.38 -23.81
N ARG A 37 9.79 -0.64 -22.74
CA ARG A 37 10.01 -1.20 -21.41
C ARG A 37 8.77 -1.88 -20.87
N PHE A 38 7.60 -1.27 -21.06
CA PHE A 38 6.32 -1.76 -20.52
C PHE A 38 5.39 -2.36 -21.56
N ALA A 39 5.95 -2.91 -22.64
CA ALA A 39 5.16 -3.67 -23.62
C ALA A 39 4.38 -4.80 -22.93
N ASN A 40 5.05 -5.52 -22.01
CA ASN A 40 4.46 -6.54 -21.15
C ASN A 40 4.90 -6.28 -19.69
N PRO A 41 4.21 -5.38 -18.97
CA PRO A 41 4.62 -5.03 -17.62
C PRO A 41 4.48 -6.23 -16.67
N ARG A 42 5.43 -6.37 -15.76
CA ARG A 42 5.39 -7.39 -14.70
C ARG A 42 4.32 -7.04 -13.67
N ASN A 43 3.86 -8.04 -12.94
CA ASN A 43 2.95 -7.80 -11.81
C ASN A 43 3.53 -6.81 -10.79
N SER A 44 4.85 -6.87 -10.55
CA SER A 44 5.54 -5.93 -9.66
C SER A 44 5.50 -4.49 -10.17
N ASP A 45 5.58 -4.27 -11.48
CA ASP A 45 5.48 -2.93 -12.07
C ASP A 45 4.05 -2.38 -11.92
N ILE A 46 3.07 -3.21 -12.20
CA ILE A 46 1.65 -2.86 -12.05
C ILE A 46 1.33 -2.54 -10.58
N GLU A 47 1.82 -3.36 -9.64
CA GLU A 47 1.64 -3.11 -8.21
C GLU A 47 2.23 -1.77 -7.78
N LYS A 48 3.46 -1.47 -8.20
CA LYS A 48 4.09 -0.17 -7.89
C LYS A 48 3.26 0.99 -8.42
N TYR A 49 2.77 0.88 -9.64
CA TYR A 49 1.94 1.94 -10.23
C TYR A 49 0.62 2.12 -9.47
N LEU A 50 -0.01 1.02 -9.06
CA LEU A 50 -1.23 1.04 -8.25
C LEU A 50 -0.97 1.68 -6.88
N LEU A 51 0.12 1.32 -6.22
CA LEU A 51 0.51 1.89 -4.93
C LEU A 51 0.76 3.41 -5.04
N ALA A 52 1.40 3.85 -6.13
CA ALA A 52 1.61 5.27 -6.39
C ALA A 52 0.29 6.00 -6.63
N THR A 53 -0.60 5.43 -7.43
CA THR A 53 -1.92 6.00 -7.71
C THR A 53 -2.75 6.11 -6.43
N GLU A 54 -2.77 5.08 -5.62
CA GLU A 54 -3.45 5.07 -4.33
C GLU A 54 -2.95 6.19 -3.42
N ALA A 55 -1.64 6.33 -3.31
CA ALA A 55 -1.00 7.35 -2.47
C ALA A 55 -0.98 8.74 -3.12
N ARG A 56 -1.58 8.90 -4.30
CA ARG A 56 -1.56 10.16 -5.06
C ARG A 56 -0.15 10.68 -5.27
N TRP A 57 0.81 9.76 -5.45
CA TRP A 57 2.22 10.07 -5.69
C TRP A 57 2.84 10.89 -4.56
N GLN A 58 2.49 10.56 -3.33
CA GLN A 58 3.02 11.21 -2.13
C GLN A 58 3.45 10.16 -1.10
N CYS A 59 4.68 10.32 -0.59
CA CYS A 59 5.21 9.45 0.46
C CYS A 59 4.50 9.76 1.78
N PRO A 60 3.90 8.75 2.44
CA PRO A 60 3.20 8.98 3.71
C PRO A 60 4.13 9.38 4.84
N TYR A 61 5.39 8.95 4.82
CA TYR A 61 6.34 9.21 5.90
C TYR A 61 7.01 10.58 5.81
N THR A 62 7.37 11.02 4.61
CA THR A 62 8.06 12.30 4.40
C THR A 62 7.14 13.43 3.94
N SER A 63 5.94 13.10 3.50
CA SER A 63 4.98 13.99 2.84
C SER A 63 5.47 14.55 1.50
N LYS A 64 6.65 14.13 1.03
CA LYS A 64 7.20 14.56 -0.25
C LYS A 64 6.49 13.87 -1.42
N LYS A 65 6.21 14.64 -2.46
CA LYS A 65 5.75 14.11 -3.73
C LYS A 65 6.90 13.42 -4.46
N TYR A 66 6.56 12.41 -5.24
CA TYR A 66 7.49 11.72 -6.12
C TYR A 66 6.86 11.55 -7.51
N GLY A 67 7.69 11.30 -8.49
CA GLY A 67 7.26 11.08 -9.87
C GLY A 67 7.63 9.70 -10.37
N VAL A 68 7.29 9.43 -11.61
CA VAL A 68 7.55 8.14 -12.28
C VAL A 68 9.05 7.78 -12.27
N THR A 69 9.91 8.75 -12.47
CA THR A 69 11.36 8.55 -12.46
C THR A 69 11.88 8.09 -11.09
N ASP A 70 11.27 8.58 -10.01
CA ASP A 70 11.65 8.18 -8.65
C ASP A 70 11.28 6.72 -8.35
N VAL A 71 10.28 6.18 -9.05
CA VAL A 71 9.79 4.80 -8.86
C VAL A 71 10.41 3.85 -9.88
N PHE A 72 10.47 4.24 -11.15
CA PHE A 72 10.83 3.37 -12.27
C PHE A 72 12.12 3.80 -13.02
N GLY A 73 12.77 4.87 -12.60
CA GLY A 73 13.99 5.35 -13.22
C GLY A 73 15.21 4.46 -12.98
N ASP A 74 16.36 4.87 -13.50
CA ASP A 74 17.62 4.12 -13.36
C ASP A 74 18.15 4.11 -11.93
N HIS A 75 17.82 5.15 -11.15
CA HIS A 75 18.20 5.29 -9.74
C HIS A 75 16.96 5.61 -8.90
N PRO A 76 16.08 4.63 -8.69
CA PRO A 76 14.83 4.87 -7.97
C PRO A 76 15.10 5.25 -6.51
N GLN A 77 14.39 6.28 -6.03
CA GLN A 77 14.47 6.77 -4.66
C GLN A 77 13.31 6.27 -3.80
N VAL A 78 12.29 5.71 -4.45
CA VAL A 78 11.06 5.25 -3.82
C VAL A 78 10.92 3.75 -4.08
N ASP A 79 10.65 3.00 -3.03
CA ASP A 79 10.48 1.54 -3.10
C ASP A 79 9.18 1.10 -2.44
N VAL A 80 8.78 -0.14 -2.73
CA VAL A 80 7.71 -0.82 -2.00
C VAL A 80 8.16 -1.05 -0.55
N GLU A 81 7.33 -0.65 0.38
CA GLU A 81 7.57 -0.74 1.80
C GLU A 81 6.45 -1.50 2.49
N HIS A 82 6.80 -2.42 3.38
CA HIS A 82 5.81 -3.13 4.20
C HIS A 82 5.47 -2.28 5.42
N ILE A 83 4.22 -1.86 5.53
CA ILE A 83 3.74 -0.99 6.61
C ILE A 83 4.01 -1.65 7.96
N ILE A 84 3.52 -2.87 8.14
CA ILE A 84 3.93 -3.73 9.25
C ILE A 84 5.11 -4.57 8.75
N PRO A 85 6.27 -4.52 9.40
CA PRO A 85 7.46 -5.24 8.90
C PRO A 85 7.18 -6.70 8.61
N ARG A 86 7.61 -7.16 7.44
CA ARG A 86 7.39 -8.54 6.98
C ARG A 86 7.97 -9.56 7.95
N SER A 87 9.11 -9.26 8.55
CA SER A 87 9.76 -10.11 9.56
C SER A 87 8.89 -10.33 10.80
N ARG A 88 7.95 -9.44 11.09
CA ARG A 88 7.10 -9.48 12.28
C ARG A 88 5.66 -9.92 12.00
N SER A 89 5.17 -9.75 10.77
CA SER A 89 3.78 -10.04 10.42
C SER A 89 3.62 -11.16 9.42
N LEU A 90 4.66 -11.49 8.65
CA LEU A 90 4.62 -12.39 7.49
C LEU A 90 3.61 -11.96 6.43
N ASP A 91 3.16 -10.71 6.48
CA ASP A 91 2.12 -10.18 5.61
C ASP A 91 2.73 -9.50 4.39
N ASP A 92 2.62 -10.15 3.23
CA ASP A 92 3.08 -9.65 1.94
C ASP A 92 1.91 -9.22 1.03
N SER A 93 0.73 -9.00 1.61
CA SER A 93 -0.45 -8.57 0.85
C SER A 93 -0.36 -7.11 0.42
N TYR A 94 -1.10 -6.75 -0.63
CA TYR A 94 -1.23 -5.38 -1.11
C TYR A 94 -1.61 -4.40 0.01
N LEU A 95 -2.52 -4.80 0.90
CA LEU A 95 -2.98 -3.96 2.00
C LEU A 95 -1.89 -3.63 3.03
N ASN A 96 -0.81 -4.41 3.06
CA ASN A 96 0.34 -4.15 3.93
C ASN A 96 1.48 -3.43 3.22
N LYS A 97 1.27 -2.93 2.03
CA LYS A 97 2.30 -2.28 1.21
C LYS A 97 1.95 -0.83 0.93
N THR A 98 2.98 -0.01 0.81
CA THR A 98 2.91 1.36 0.32
C THR A 98 4.20 1.67 -0.42
N LEU A 99 4.26 2.82 -1.10
CA LEU A 99 5.53 3.33 -1.60
C LEU A 99 6.06 4.38 -0.64
N ALA A 100 7.35 4.31 -0.38
CA ALA A 100 8.02 5.28 0.50
C ALA A 100 9.42 5.58 -0.01
N TYR A 101 9.90 6.77 0.30
CA TYR A 101 11.30 7.09 0.08
C TYR A 101 12.18 6.10 0.86
N ARG A 102 13.21 5.61 0.18
CA ARG A 102 14.14 4.62 0.71
C ARG A 102 14.78 5.08 2.02
N SER A 103 15.12 6.37 2.12
CA SER A 103 15.68 6.97 3.34
C SER A 103 14.73 6.86 4.53
N ALA A 104 13.44 7.11 4.33
CA ALA A 104 12.44 7.00 5.39
C ALA A 104 12.22 5.55 5.81
N ASN A 105 12.20 4.62 4.85
CA ASN A 105 12.08 3.20 5.13
C ASN A 105 13.27 2.68 5.96
N MET A 106 14.47 3.11 5.64
CA MET A 106 15.66 2.75 6.42
C MET A 106 15.60 3.27 7.86
N GLU A 107 15.15 4.51 8.04
CA GLU A 107 14.97 5.12 9.37
C GLU A 107 13.91 4.37 10.19
N LYS A 108 12.78 4.03 9.58
CA LYS A 108 11.72 3.24 10.22
C LYS A 108 12.23 1.89 10.71
N GLY A 109 13.03 1.22 9.88
CA GLY A 109 13.60 -0.09 10.21
C GLY A 109 12.52 -1.13 10.47
N ASN A 110 12.72 -1.96 11.49
CA ASN A 110 11.83 -3.08 11.83
C ASN A 110 10.71 -2.69 12.82
N ARG A 111 10.26 -1.45 12.73
CA ARG A 111 9.18 -0.91 13.56
C ARG A 111 7.91 -0.70 12.74
N THR A 112 6.74 -0.73 13.41
CA THR A 112 5.53 -0.21 12.79
C THR A 112 5.62 1.32 12.68
N PRO A 113 4.84 1.97 11.80
CA PRO A 113 4.82 3.43 11.74
C PRO A 113 4.48 4.07 13.09
N ARG A 114 3.55 3.49 13.83
CA ARG A 114 3.18 3.97 15.16
C ARG A 114 4.33 3.82 16.17
N GLU A 115 4.98 2.67 16.21
CA GLU A 115 6.15 2.46 17.08
C GLU A 115 7.27 3.45 16.78
N TRP A 116 7.44 3.77 15.50
CA TRP A 116 8.47 4.70 15.05
C TRP A 116 8.16 6.15 15.44
N LEU A 117 6.93 6.62 15.24
CA LEU A 117 6.61 8.04 15.23
C LEU A 117 5.70 8.52 16.36
N PHE A 118 4.85 7.67 16.93
CA PHE A 118 3.76 8.14 17.81
C PHE A 118 4.24 8.88 19.04
N GLU A 119 5.32 8.43 19.66
CA GLU A 119 5.90 9.11 20.84
C GLU A 119 7.10 9.99 20.49
N SER A 120 7.88 9.59 19.48
CA SER A 120 9.13 10.28 19.14
C SER A 120 8.92 11.54 18.30
N ASP A 121 7.90 11.55 17.44
CA ASP A 121 7.58 12.68 16.54
C ASP A 121 6.09 12.70 16.20
N GLN A 122 5.31 13.23 17.12
CA GLN A 122 3.85 13.29 17.00
C GLN A 122 3.42 14.10 15.77
N GLU A 123 4.13 15.16 15.42
CA GLU A 123 3.80 15.98 14.25
C GLU A 123 3.94 15.17 12.96
N GLN A 124 5.03 14.43 12.82
CA GLN A 124 5.23 13.55 11.66
C GLN A 124 4.20 12.44 11.63
N TYR A 125 3.85 11.87 12.77
CA TYR A 125 2.78 10.88 12.88
C TYR A 125 1.44 11.44 12.39
N ASP A 126 1.07 12.62 12.85
CA ASP A 126 -0.19 13.27 12.46
C ASP A 126 -0.21 13.61 10.96
N ARG A 127 0.91 14.07 10.41
CA ARG A 127 1.04 14.31 8.96
C ARG A 127 0.90 13.02 8.18
N MET A 128 1.52 11.93 8.62
CA MET A 128 1.40 10.62 8.00
C MET A 128 -0.06 10.16 7.95
N ILE A 129 -0.77 10.23 9.07
CA ILE A 129 -2.19 9.87 9.14
C ILE A 129 -3.01 10.75 8.18
N GLY A 130 -2.69 12.05 8.10
CA GLY A 130 -3.33 12.96 7.15
C GLY A 130 -3.13 12.57 5.70
N VAL A 131 -1.89 12.22 5.33
CA VAL A 131 -1.57 11.77 3.96
C VAL A 131 -2.31 10.48 3.62
N VAL A 132 -2.28 9.49 4.51
CA VAL A 132 -2.95 8.19 4.29
C VAL A 132 -4.47 8.37 4.22
N SER A 133 -5.04 9.23 5.05
CA SER A 133 -6.48 9.54 5.01
C SER A 133 -6.91 10.17 3.68
N GLY A 134 -5.98 10.83 2.99
CA GLY A 134 -6.19 11.43 1.67
C GLY A 134 -5.88 10.49 0.50
N PHE A 135 -5.58 9.24 0.74
CA PHE A 135 -5.36 8.25 -0.33
C PHE A 135 -6.61 8.11 -1.21
N ASP A 136 -6.41 7.66 -2.44
CA ASP A 136 -7.49 7.49 -3.41
C ASP A 136 -8.57 6.53 -2.87
N PRO A 137 -9.84 6.98 -2.72
CA PRO A 137 -10.89 6.18 -2.10
C PRO A 137 -11.33 4.95 -2.91
N ARG A 138 -10.88 4.82 -4.17
CA ARG A 138 -11.11 3.60 -4.97
C ARG A 138 -10.36 2.39 -4.40
N PHE A 139 -9.37 2.64 -3.54
CA PHE A 139 -8.61 1.61 -2.82
C PHE A 139 -9.17 1.47 -1.40
N GLU A 140 -8.85 0.39 -0.72
CA GLU A 140 -9.37 0.11 0.63
C GLU A 140 -8.59 0.90 1.70
N VAL A 141 -8.74 2.22 1.70
CA VAL A 141 -7.97 3.16 2.52
C VAL A 141 -8.12 2.89 4.02
N GLY A 142 -9.34 2.60 4.48
CA GLY A 142 -9.59 2.33 5.90
C GLY A 142 -8.78 1.15 6.43
N LYS A 143 -8.64 0.10 5.66
CA LYS A 143 -7.83 -1.08 6.03
C LYS A 143 -6.34 -0.75 6.10
N LYS A 144 -5.83 0.08 5.18
CA LYS A 144 -4.45 0.57 5.23
C LYS A 144 -4.22 1.50 6.40
N LEU A 145 -5.15 2.42 6.64
CA LEU A 145 -5.07 3.36 7.75
C LEU A 145 -4.93 2.64 9.09
N ARG A 146 -5.64 1.52 9.28
CA ARG A 146 -5.48 0.68 10.47
C ARG A 146 -4.03 0.21 10.63
N ARG A 147 -3.37 -0.19 9.55
CA ARG A 147 -1.98 -0.65 9.61
C ARG A 147 -1.01 0.46 9.96
N PHE A 148 -1.22 1.66 9.45
CA PHE A 148 -0.40 2.83 9.79
C PHE A 148 -0.54 3.26 11.26
N SER A 149 -1.65 2.93 11.90
CA SER A 149 -1.93 3.28 13.30
C SER A 149 -1.81 2.10 14.27
N MET A 150 -1.43 0.92 13.80
CA MET A 150 -1.41 -0.32 14.58
C MET A 150 -0.20 -0.44 15.50
N GLU A 151 -0.45 -0.87 16.73
CA GLU A 151 0.58 -1.35 17.66
C GLU A 151 0.69 -2.86 17.59
N LEU A 152 1.92 -3.39 17.55
CA LEU A 152 2.15 -4.84 17.57
C LEU A 152 2.09 -5.46 18.97
N SER A 153 1.86 -4.65 19.99
CA SER A 153 1.64 -5.12 21.36
C SER A 153 0.31 -5.86 21.54
N ASP A 154 -0.56 -5.85 20.52
CA ASP A 154 -1.82 -6.60 20.51
C ASP A 154 -1.71 -7.74 19.47
N PRO A 155 -1.19 -8.93 19.87
CA PRO A 155 -1.08 -10.07 18.96
C PRO A 155 -2.43 -10.59 18.45
N ASP A 156 -3.51 -10.34 19.17
CA ASP A 156 -4.85 -10.78 18.76
C ASP A 156 -5.38 -9.98 17.55
N SER A 157 -5.01 -8.71 17.42
CA SER A 157 -5.42 -7.89 16.28
C SER A 157 -4.77 -8.36 14.97
N LEU A 158 -3.50 -8.77 15.02
CA LEU A 158 -2.79 -9.31 13.86
C LEU A 158 -3.32 -10.67 13.43
N LEU A 159 -3.61 -11.54 14.40
CA LEU A 159 -4.20 -12.85 14.15
C LEU A 159 -5.60 -12.73 13.53
N LYS A 160 -6.42 -11.81 14.02
CA LYS A 160 -7.73 -11.54 13.44
C LYS A 160 -7.65 -11.05 12.00
N GLU A 161 -6.80 -10.09 11.72
CA GLU A 161 -6.62 -9.59 10.35
C GLU A 161 -6.06 -10.66 9.41
N PHE A 162 -5.12 -11.47 9.89
CA PHE A 162 -4.58 -12.58 9.11
C PHE A 162 -5.65 -13.64 8.82
N THR A 163 -6.48 -13.96 9.81
CA THR A 163 -7.58 -14.91 9.67
C THR A 163 -8.68 -14.39 8.73
N GLU A 164 -9.04 -13.12 8.85
CA GLU A 164 -10.01 -12.47 7.96
C GLU A 164 -9.58 -12.44 6.51
N ARG A 165 -8.28 -12.42 6.22
CA ARG A 165 -7.77 -12.46 4.84
C ARG A 165 -7.76 -13.83 4.23
N GLN A 166 -7.65 -14.87 5.02
CA GLN A 166 -7.66 -16.25 4.55
C GLN A 166 -9.06 -16.81 4.33
N LEU A 167 -10.04 -16.10 4.83
CA LEU A 167 -11.44 -16.40 4.64
C LEU A 167 -12.02 -15.61 3.47
#